data_e2ad948952f49a5c271081c4bd189d29
#
_entry.id   e2ad948952f49a5c271081c4bd189d29
#
_cell.length_a   1.000
_cell.length_b   1.000
_cell.length_c   1.000
_cell.angle_alpha   90.00
_cell.angle_beta   90.00
_cell.angle_gamma   90.00
#
_symmetry.space_group_name_H-M   'P 1'
#
loop_
_entity.id
_entity.type
_entity.pdbx_description
1 polymer ?
#
loop_
_entity_poly.entity_id
_entity_poly.type
_entity_poly.pdbx_seq_one_letter_code
_entity_poly.pdbx_strand_id
1 'polypeptide(L)'
;QSWQRQVLLLKAGRPWVWALTQAAAATLRQHPELARQGERPLGDWLFGEGGGRRSSLQWADLAAEPALVQALRAWRITPPDRLWARYSRFELSAGHCTITELFLPGSPPYAEPVDEVSVCKR
;
A
#
# COMPACT_ATOMS: atom_id res chain seq x y z
N GLN A 1 -13.35 -13.69 -6.52
CA GLN A 1 -11.90 -13.82 -6.40
C GLN A 1 -11.22 -12.46 -6.45
N SER A 2 -10.25 -12.29 -5.63
CA SER A 2 -9.47 -11.06 -5.57
C SER A 2 -7.99 -11.39 -5.46
N TRP A 3 -7.20 -10.44 -5.89
CA TRP A 3 -5.74 -10.47 -5.76
C TRP A 3 -5.33 -9.40 -4.77
N GLN A 4 -4.29 -9.68 -4.02
CA GLN A 4 -3.71 -8.68 -3.13
C GLN A 4 -2.20 -8.76 -3.13
N ARG A 5 -1.59 -7.63 -2.83
CA ARG A 5 -0.15 -7.48 -2.67
C ARG A 5 0.12 -6.72 -1.39
N GLN A 6 0.93 -7.30 -0.53
CA GLN A 6 1.37 -6.62 0.68
C GLN A 6 2.84 -6.26 0.54
N VAL A 7 3.18 -5.05 0.89
CA VAL A 7 4.56 -4.58 0.88
C VAL A 7 4.84 -3.78 2.14
N LEU A 8 6.10 -3.74 2.51
CA LEU A 8 6.61 -2.88 3.57
C LEU A 8 7.59 -1.91 2.94
N LEU A 9 7.28 -0.63 2.99
CA LEU A 9 8.19 0.40 2.54
C LEU A 9 9.15 0.73 3.66
N LEU A 10 10.43 0.73 3.35
CA LEU A 10 11.49 0.98 4.32
C LEU A 10 12.17 2.30 4.00
N LYS A 11 12.57 3.01 5.05
CA LYS A 11 13.45 4.15 4.95
C LYS A 11 14.66 3.90 5.83
N ALA A 12 15.85 3.94 5.24
CA ALA A 12 17.09 3.63 5.94
C ALA A 12 17.02 2.28 6.68
N GLY A 13 16.39 1.28 6.05
CA GLY A 13 16.21 -0.06 6.62
C GLY A 13 15.12 -0.17 7.68
N ARG A 14 14.42 0.90 8.01
CA ARG A 14 13.36 0.92 9.03
C ARG A 14 11.98 0.87 8.39
N PRO A 15 11.04 0.08 8.94
CA PRO A 15 9.67 0.08 8.48
C PRO A 15 9.04 1.47 8.55
N TRP A 16 8.51 1.90 7.42
CA TRP A 16 7.95 3.24 7.26
C TRP A 16 6.46 3.22 6.98
N VAL A 17 6.06 2.41 6.00
CA VAL A 17 4.66 2.27 5.60
C VAL A 17 4.41 0.81 5.26
N TRP A 18 3.33 0.25 5.80
CA TRP A 18 2.79 -1.02 5.33
C TRP A 18 1.68 -0.71 4.33
N ALA A 19 1.69 -1.37 3.18
CA ALA A 19 0.71 -1.11 2.14
C ALA A 19 0.09 -2.40 1.63
N LEU A 20 -1.23 -2.36 1.46
CA LEU A 20 -2.02 -3.44 0.88
C LEU A 20 -2.69 -2.94 -0.39
N THR A 21 -2.36 -3.56 -1.51
CA THR A 21 -3.03 -3.31 -2.78
C THR A 21 -3.99 -4.44 -3.06
N GLN A 22 -5.21 -4.12 -3.45
CA GLN A 22 -6.25 -5.10 -3.76
C GLN A 22 -6.89 -4.79 -5.11
N ALA A 23 -7.19 -5.85 -5.86
CA ALA A 23 -7.89 -5.73 -7.12
C ALA A 23 -8.68 -7.01 -7.38
N ALA A 24 -9.77 -6.90 -8.13
CA ALA A 24 -10.50 -8.07 -8.59
C ALA A 24 -9.65 -8.89 -9.56
N ALA A 25 -9.85 -10.19 -9.60
CA ALA A 25 -9.14 -11.06 -10.51
C ALA A 25 -9.31 -10.63 -11.97
N ALA A 26 -10.50 -10.13 -12.34
CA ALA A 26 -10.76 -9.61 -13.67
C ALA A 26 -9.88 -8.40 -14.02
N THR A 27 -9.66 -7.52 -13.04
CA THR A 27 -8.77 -6.36 -13.22
C THR A 27 -7.34 -6.83 -13.46
N LEU A 28 -6.89 -7.81 -12.69
CA LEU A 28 -5.55 -8.34 -12.85
C LEU A 28 -5.34 -9.00 -14.23
N ARG A 29 -6.35 -9.65 -14.74
CA ARG A 29 -6.28 -10.24 -16.09
C ARG A 29 -6.11 -9.19 -17.18
N GLN A 30 -6.70 -8.02 -16.98
CA GLN A 30 -6.56 -6.89 -17.91
C GLN A 30 -5.25 -6.12 -17.71
N HIS A 31 -4.72 -6.16 -16.52
CA HIS A 31 -3.48 -5.46 -16.14
C HIS A 31 -2.52 -6.41 -15.42
N PRO A 32 -1.96 -7.41 -16.13
CA PRO A 32 -1.10 -8.39 -15.46
C PRO A 32 0.16 -7.77 -14.88
N GLU A 33 0.55 -6.59 -15.31
CA GLU A 33 1.71 -5.86 -14.80
C GLU A 33 1.57 -5.52 -13.32
N LEU A 34 0.34 -5.40 -12.82
CA LEU A 34 0.11 -5.16 -11.38
C LEU A 34 0.81 -6.20 -10.51
N ALA A 35 0.74 -7.47 -10.92
CA ALA A 35 1.34 -8.56 -10.16
C ALA A 35 2.84 -8.68 -10.37
N ARG A 36 3.41 -7.95 -11.35
CA ARG A 36 4.80 -8.09 -11.77
C ARG A 36 5.70 -6.96 -11.31
N GLN A 37 5.26 -6.14 -10.38
CA GLN A 37 6.03 -4.97 -9.93
C GLN A 37 7.26 -5.35 -9.10
N GLY A 38 7.28 -6.56 -8.54
CA GLY A 38 8.43 -6.98 -7.73
C GLY A 38 8.59 -6.06 -6.53
N GLU A 39 9.79 -5.50 -6.38
CA GLU A 39 10.09 -4.53 -5.33
C GLU A 39 9.87 -3.08 -5.76
N ARG A 40 9.40 -2.86 -6.97
CA ARG A 40 9.13 -1.53 -7.50
C ARG A 40 7.93 -0.92 -6.78
N PRO A 41 7.98 0.35 -6.35
CA PRO A 41 6.81 1.02 -5.79
C PRO A 41 5.67 1.06 -6.81
N LEU A 42 4.47 0.71 -6.36
CA LEU A 42 3.33 0.60 -7.26
C LEU A 42 2.95 1.94 -7.89
N GLY A 43 3.19 3.04 -7.18
CA GLY A 43 2.93 4.38 -7.70
C GLY A 43 3.64 4.66 -9.01
N ASP A 44 4.84 4.12 -9.21
CA ASP A 44 5.59 4.30 -10.45
C ASP A 44 4.83 3.72 -11.63
N TRP A 45 4.20 2.56 -11.44
CA TRP A 45 3.37 1.95 -12.46
C TRP A 45 2.02 2.69 -12.62
N LEU A 46 1.35 3.00 -11.51
CA LEU A 46 0.04 3.63 -11.54
C LEU A 46 0.04 4.98 -12.25
N PHE A 47 1.03 5.80 -11.97
CA PHE A 47 1.12 7.15 -12.55
C PHE A 47 1.94 7.19 -13.84
N GLY A 48 2.46 6.05 -14.28
CA GLY A 48 3.18 5.89 -15.53
C GLY A 48 2.43 5.00 -16.50
N GLU A 49 2.94 3.80 -16.70
CA GLU A 49 2.45 2.84 -17.72
C GLU A 49 1.02 2.38 -17.47
N GLY A 50 0.61 2.27 -16.20
CA GLY A 50 -0.72 1.79 -15.85
C GLY A 50 -1.83 2.80 -16.10
N GLY A 51 -1.49 4.08 -16.23
CA GLY A 51 -2.46 5.14 -16.51
C GLY A 51 -3.53 5.28 -15.43
N GLY A 52 -3.18 5.02 -14.18
CA GLY A 52 -4.13 5.06 -13.08
C GLY A 52 -4.52 6.49 -12.71
N ARG A 53 -5.77 6.66 -12.32
CA ARG A 53 -6.31 7.93 -11.85
C ARG A 53 -6.93 7.74 -10.47
N ARG A 54 -6.42 8.48 -9.49
CA ARG A 54 -6.99 8.42 -8.15
C ARG A 54 -8.40 9.01 -8.17
N SER A 55 -9.39 8.20 -7.83
CA SER A 55 -10.79 8.62 -7.81
C SER A 55 -11.28 8.95 -6.40
N SER A 56 -10.63 8.40 -5.37
CA SER A 56 -10.95 8.76 -3.99
C SER A 56 -9.72 8.64 -3.11
N LEU A 57 -9.71 9.42 -2.04
CA LEU A 57 -8.65 9.44 -1.04
C LEU A 57 -9.29 9.72 0.31
N GLN A 58 -9.06 8.83 1.26
CA GLN A 58 -9.57 8.98 2.62
C GLN A 58 -8.43 8.78 3.61
N TRP A 59 -8.43 9.60 4.65
CA TRP A 59 -7.51 9.48 5.78
C TRP A 59 -8.31 9.06 7.02
N ALA A 60 -7.72 8.23 7.84
CA ALA A 60 -8.32 7.81 9.09
C ALA A 60 -7.24 7.62 10.17
N ASP A 61 -7.61 7.99 11.38
CA ASP A 61 -6.83 7.67 12.57
C ASP A 61 -7.50 6.43 13.19
N LEU A 62 -6.89 5.29 13.01
CA LEU A 62 -7.48 4.01 13.35
C LEU A 62 -6.97 3.50 14.69
N ALA A 63 -7.89 2.98 15.52
CA ALA A 63 -7.52 2.13 16.63
C ALA A 63 -6.98 0.80 16.09
N ALA A 64 -6.07 0.18 16.83
CA ALA A 64 -5.50 -1.09 16.43
C ALA A 64 -6.57 -2.19 16.47
N GLU A 65 -7.11 -2.55 15.33
CA GLU A 65 -8.07 -3.63 15.18
C GLU A 65 -7.37 -4.98 15.07
N PRO A 66 -8.02 -6.08 15.49
CA PRO A 66 -7.38 -7.40 15.45
C PRO A 66 -6.81 -7.79 14.10
N ALA A 67 -7.52 -7.49 13.01
CA ALA A 67 -7.05 -7.81 11.67
C ALA A 67 -5.78 -7.05 11.31
N LEU A 68 -5.71 -5.75 11.66
CA LEU A 68 -4.52 -4.93 11.43
C LEU A 68 -3.36 -5.39 12.30
N VAL A 69 -3.64 -5.71 13.56
CA VAL A 69 -2.63 -6.22 14.48
C VAL A 69 -2.00 -7.48 13.93
N GLN A 70 -2.82 -8.42 13.44
CA GLN A 70 -2.32 -9.66 12.85
C GLN A 70 -1.50 -9.41 11.60
N ALA A 71 -1.96 -8.51 10.74
CA ALA A 71 -1.23 -8.17 9.51
C ALA A 71 0.16 -7.62 9.82
N LEU A 72 0.25 -6.68 10.77
CA LEU A 72 1.54 -6.10 11.16
C LEU A 72 2.44 -7.10 11.89
N ARG A 73 1.87 -7.94 12.74
CA ARG A 73 2.64 -8.98 13.45
C ARG A 73 3.24 -10.00 12.49
N ALA A 74 2.56 -10.29 11.39
CA ALA A 74 3.10 -11.17 10.36
C ALA A 74 4.39 -10.60 9.76
N TRP A 75 4.58 -9.28 9.82
CA TRP A 75 5.80 -8.59 9.43
C TRP A 75 6.72 -8.29 10.62
N ARG A 76 6.41 -8.84 11.80
CA ARG A 76 7.16 -8.63 13.05
C ARG A 76 7.15 -7.16 13.50
N ILE A 77 6.06 -6.48 13.23
CA ILE A 77 5.85 -5.10 13.65
C ILE A 77 4.85 -5.11 14.80
N THR A 78 5.24 -4.50 15.92
CA THR A 78 4.33 -4.28 17.05
C THR A 78 3.52 -3.04 16.76
N PRO A 79 2.19 -3.15 16.58
CA PRO A 79 1.39 -1.97 16.26
C PRO A 79 1.24 -1.08 17.49
N PRO A 80 1.26 0.25 17.31
CA PRO A 80 0.86 1.16 18.36
C PRO A 80 -0.66 1.10 18.57
N ASP A 81 -1.15 1.75 19.61
CA ASP A 81 -2.59 1.79 19.90
C ASP A 81 -3.39 2.46 18.79
N ARG A 82 -2.79 3.43 18.10
CA ARG A 82 -3.43 4.14 17.01
C ARG A 82 -2.46 4.32 15.85
N LEU A 83 -3.00 4.25 14.65
CA LEU A 83 -2.25 4.39 13.41
C LEU A 83 -2.99 5.33 12.46
N TRP A 84 -2.24 6.17 11.78
CA TRP A 84 -2.78 6.87 10.62
C TRP A 84 -2.81 5.93 9.42
N ALA A 85 -3.93 5.95 8.73
CA ALA A 85 -4.15 5.16 7.52
C ALA A 85 -4.59 6.06 6.39
N ARG A 86 -4.18 5.70 5.19
CA ARG A 86 -4.67 6.33 3.97
C ARG A 86 -5.25 5.24 3.07
N TYR A 87 -6.44 5.47 2.59
CA TYR A 87 -7.12 4.58 1.65
C TYR A 87 -7.32 5.32 0.35
N SER A 88 -6.89 4.73 -0.75
CA SER A 88 -7.01 5.32 -2.08
C SER A 88 -7.62 4.32 -3.04
N ARG A 89 -8.44 4.82 -3.94
CA ARG A 89 -8.95 4.05 -5.07
C ARG A 89 -8.41 4.65 -6.35
N PHE A 90 -7.93 3.80 -7.24
CA PHE A 90 -7.42 4.19 -8.54
C PHE A 90 -8.24 3.53 -9.62
N GLU A 91 -8.78 4.33 -10.53
CA GLU A 91 -9.43 3.84 -11.73
C GLU A 91 -8.37 3.54 -12.79
N LEU A 92 -8.47 2.37 -13.40
CA LEU A 92 -7.61 1.95 -14.49
C LEU A 92 -8.40 1.93 -15.79
N SER A 93 -7.74 1.67 -16.91
CA SER A 93 -8.46 1.57 -18.19
C SER A 93 -9.50 0.44 -18.19
N ALA A 94 -9.26 -0.59 -17.39
CA ALA A 94 -10.22 -1.67 -17.16
C ALA A 94 -10.20 -2.03 -15.69
N GLY A 95 -11.28 -1.69 -14.97
CA GLY A 95 -11.41 -1.97 -13.55
C GLY A 95 -10.73 -0.94 -12.66
N HIS A 96 -10.49 -1.32 -11.43
CA HIS A 96 -9.87 -0.45 -10.43
C HIS A 96 -9.01 -1.26 -9.48
N CYS A 97 -8.17 -0.56 -8.73
CA CYS A 97 -7.49 -1.14 -7.58
C CYS A 97 -7.61 -0.20 -6.39
N THR A 98 -7.42 -0.74 -5.20
CA THR A 98 -7.41 0.02 -3.95
C THR A 98 -6.09 -0.18 -3.25
N ILE A 99 -5.63 0.87 -2.58
CA ILE A 99 -4.40 0.83 -1.79
C ILE A 99 -4.72 1.31 -0.39
N THR A 100 -4.44 0.48 0.59
CA THR A 100 -4.51 0.83 2.01
C THR A 100 -3.08 0.97 2.52
N GLU A 101 -2.77 2.12 3.10
CA GLU A 101 -1.45 2.38 3.66
C GLU A 101 -1.58 2.65 5.15
N LEU A 102 -0.74 1.98 5.94
CA LEU A 102 -0.62 2.23 7.36
C LEU A 102 0.72 2.89 7.61
N PHE A 103 0.69 4.09 8.18
CA PHE A 103 1.89 4.85 8.49
C PHE A 103 2.42 4.42 9.85
N LEU A 104 3.60 3.84 9.85
CA LEU A 104 4.18 3.23 11.04
C LEU A 104 4.85 4.27 11.93
N PRO A 105 5.07 3.97 13.22
CA PRO A 105 5.71 4.91 14.14
C PRO A 105 7.04 5.41 13.61
N GLY A 106 7.27 6.71 13.70
CA GLY A 106 8.46 7.35 13.17
C GLY A 106 8.32 7.84 11.73
N SER A 107 7.27 7.39 11.01
CA SER A 107 6.98 7.96 9.71
C SER A 107 5.98 9.08 9.87
N PRO A 108 6.35 10.33 9.55
CA PRO A 108 5.36 11.39 9.57
C PRO A 108 4.43 11.20 8.36
N PRO A 109 3.10 11.09 8.57
CA PRO A 109 2.17 10.86 7.46
C PRO A 109 2.17 11.97 6.41
N TYR A 110 2.66 13.12 6.80
CA TYR A 110 2.72 14.32 5.97
C TYR A 110 4.14 14.70 5.66
N ALA A 111 5.05 13.77 5.81
CA ALA A 111 6.45 14.05 5.74
C ALA A 111 6.90 14.44 4.36
N GLU A 112 8.03 15.08 4.39
CA GLU A 112 8.90 15.26 3.26
C GLU A 112 9.02 14.00 2.42
N PRO A 113 9.26 14.14 1.12
CA PRO A 113 9.45 13.00 0.25
C PRO A 113 10.49 12.04 0.81
N VAL A 114 10.18 10.76 0.75
CA VAL A 114 11.13 9.75 1.17
C VAL A 114 12.17 9.62 0.08
N ASP A 115 13.42 10.02 0.37
CA ASP A 115 14.49 10.03 -0.61
C ASP A 115 14.89 8.62 -1.05
N GLU A 116 14.79 7.67 -0.13
CA GLU A 116 15.10 6.28 -0.41
C GLU A 116 13.97 5.39 0.08
N VAL A 117 13.31 4.75 -0.86
CA VAL A 117 12.27 3.76 -0.56
C VAL A 117 12.73 2.42 -1.09
N SER A 118 12.83 1.46 -0.20
CA SER A 118 12.95 0.07 -0.58
C SER A 118 11.66 -0.66 -0.23
N VAL A 119 11.36 -1.70 -0.98
CA VAL A 119 10.12 -2.46 -0.83
C VAL A 119 10.46 -3.87 -0.39
N CYS A 120 9.88 -4.27 0.75
CA CYS A 120 9.94 -5.64 1.21
C CYS A 120 8.60 -6.28 0.88
N LYS A 121 8.64 -7.36 0.11
CA LYS A 121 7.45 -8.00 -0.42
C LYS A 121 7.18 -9.30 0.31
N ARG A 122 5.92 -9.60 0.50
CA ARG A 122 5.51 -10.82 1.16
C ARG A 122 4.54 -11.64 0.31
#